data_3f13b1eb445c2786e9cd1fbc5048417b
#
_entry.id   3f13b1eb445c2786e9cd1fbc5048417b
#
_cell.length_a   1.000
_cell.length_b   1.000
_cell.length_c   1.000
_cell.angle_alpha   90.00
_cell.angle_beta   90.00
_cell.angle_gamma   90.00
#
_symmetry.space_group_name_H-M   'P 1'
#
loop_
_entity.id
_entity.type
_entity.pdbx_description
1 polymer ?
#
loop_
_entity_poly.entity_id
_entity_poly.type
_entity_poly.pdbx_seq_one_letter_code
_entity_poly.pdbx_strand_id
1 'polypeptide(L)'
;MKLVETSKFKKLRKRIVSAHEKAALKKAVAKIIDDPEAGKFLKGEFRDLRSFRYSVKGQSRRLIYKTDRTSVTLFSFGPREGIYK
;
A
#
# COMPACT_ATOMS: atom_id res chain seq x y z
N MET A 1 6.04 -6.15 14.64
CA MET A 1 5.51 -4.88 14.10
C MET A 1 4.02 -5.00 13.87
N LYS A 2 3.27 -4.03 14.33
CA LYS A 2 1.82 -4.03 14.25
C LYS A 2 1.36 -3.54 12.87
N LEU A 3 0.40 -4.23 12.25
CA LEU A 3 -0.19 -3.83 10.98
C LEU A 3 -1.55 -3.19 11.23
N VAL A 4 -1.73 -1.96 10.74
CA VAL A 4 -2.98 -1.20 10.90
C VAL A 4 -3.54 -0.85 9.52
N GLU A 5 -4.84 -1.05 9.35
CA GLU A 5 -5.54 -0.65 8.12
C GLU A 5 -6.43 0.54 8.42
N THR A 6 -6.35 1.58 7.59
CA THR A 6 -7.30 2.70 7.66
C THR A 6 -8.67 2.23 7.14
N SER A 7 -9.72 2.99 7.45
CA SER A 7 -11.07 2.69 6.94
C SER A 7 -11.10 2.69 5.41
N LYS A 8 -10.38 3.64 4.80
CA LYS A 8 -10.28 3.72 3.34
C LYS A 8 -9.63 2.45 2.78
N PHE A 9 -8.52 2.00 3.39
CA PHE A 9 -7.82 0.81 2.93
C PHE A 9 -8.73 -0.42 3.01
N LYS A 10 -9.44 -0.58 4.12
CA LYS A 10 -10.36 -1.70 4.30
C LYS A 10 -11.45 -1.72 3.24
N LYS A 11 -12.01 -0.56 2.92
CA LYS A 11 -13.04 -0.45 1.89
C LYS A 11 -12.50 -0.83 0.52
N LEU A 12 -11.32 -0.35 0.18
CA LEU A 12 -10.68 -0.69 -1.10
C LEU A 12 -10.38 -2.18 -1.18
N ARG A 13 -9.85 -2.76 -0.10
CA ARG A 13 -9.52 -4.18 -0.06
C ARG A 13 -10.74 -5.06 -0.25
N LYS A 14 -11.86 -4.69 0.38
CA LYS A 14 -13.11 -5.46 0.28
C LYS A 14 -13.73 -5.44 -1.12
N ARG A 15 -13.38 -4.44 -1.94
CA ARG A 15 -13.89 -4.33 -3.31
C ARG A 15 -13.12 -5.17 -4.31
N ILE A 16 -11.98 -5.72 -3.92
CA ILE A 16 -11.18 -6.54 -4.83
C ILE A 16 -11.92 -7.84 -5.11
N VAL A 17 -12.15 -8.13 -6.40
CA VAL A 17 -12.80 -9.38 -6.82
C VAL A 17 -11.81 -10.33 -7.49
N SER A 18 -10.72 -9.83 -8.06
CA SER A 18 -9.74 -10.64 -8.75
C SER A 18 -8.81 -11.36 -7.77
N ALA A 19 -8.66 -12.67 -7.94
CA ALA A 19 -7.73 -13.46 -7.13
C ALA A 19 -6.28 -13.01 -7.35
N HIS A 20 -5.93 -12.64 -8.58
CA HIS A 20 -4.59 -12.14 -8.89
C HIS A 20 -4.28 -10.85 -8.16
N GLU A 21 -5.24 -9.95 -8.09
CA GLU A 21 -5.07 -8.68 -7.41
C GLU A 21 -4.95 -8.86 -5.91
N LYS A 22 -5.77 -9.74 -5.32
CA LYS A 22 -5.67 -10.07 -3.90
C LYS A 22 -4.30 -10.64 -3.56
N ALA A 23 -3.81 -11.58 -4.37
CA ALA A 23 -2.52 -12.21 -4.14
C ALA A 23 -1.37 -11.20 -4.27
N ALA A 24 -1.44 -10.31 -5.26
CA ALA A 24 -0.41 -9.29 -5.46
C ALA A 24 -0.37 -8.30 -4.31
N LEU A 25 -1.53 -7.86 -3.84
CA LEU A 25 -1.62 -6.96 -2.69
C LEU A 25 -1.06 -7.63 -1.43
N LYS A 26 -1.41 -8.88 -1.20
CA LYS A 26 -0.92 -9.63 -0.04
C LYS A 26 0.61 -9.74 -0.06
N LYS A 27 1.19 -10.01 -1.23
CA LYS A 27 2.65 -10.06 -1.37
C LYS A 27 3.29 -8.70 -1.11
N ALA A 28 2.67 -7.62 -1.61
CA ALA A 28 3.17 -6.27 -1.39
C ALA A 28 3.18 -5.92 0.10
N VAL A 29 2.10 -6.23 0.79
CA VAL A 29 2.01 -6.00 2.24
C VAL A 29 3.07 -6.80 2.99
N ALA A 30 3.27 -8.06 2.61
CA ALA A 30 4.28 -8.91 3.23
C ALA A 30 5.68 -8.33 3.06
N LYS A 31 5.99 -7.78 1.87
CA LYS A 31 7.28 -7.15 1.62
C LYS A 31 7.50 -5.91 2.47
N ILE A 32 6.46 -5.12 2.67
CA ILE A 32 6.54 -3.93 3.51
C ILE A 32 6.76 -4.32 4.98
N ILE A 33 6.11 -5.36 5.44
CA ILE A 33 6.29 -5.84 6.81
C ILE A 33 7.73 -6.33 7.02
N ASP A 34 8.28 -7.01 6.01
CA ASP A 34 9.64 -7.51 6.05
C ASP A 34 10.67 -6.37 5.96
N ASP A 35 10.37 -5.35 5.18
CA ASP A 35 11.23 -4.18 5.01
C ASP A 35 10.38 -2.92 4.92
N PRO A 36 10.05 -2.29 6.06
CA PRO A 36 9.19 -1.10 6.07
C PRO A 36 9.75 0.09 5.28
N GLU A 37 11.04 0.11 5.02
CA GLU A 37 11.67 1.18 4.26
C GLU A 37 11.72 0.90 2.74
N ALA A 38 11.12 -0.19 2.29
CA ALA A 38 11.12 -0.56 0.88
C ALA A 38 10.44 0.48 -0.03
N GLY A 39 9.39 1.13 0.46
CA GLY A 39 8.71 2.19 -0.29
C GLY A 39 9.45 3.51 -0.22
N LYS A 40 9.25 4.34 -1.24
CA LYS A 40 9.87 5.67 -1.30
C LYS A 40 8.93 6.70 -0.69
N PHE A 41 9.50 7.68 0.00
CA PHE A 41 8.72 8.79 0.53
C PHE A 41 8.08 9.58 -0.59
N LEU A 42 6.86 10.03 -0.36
CA LEU A 42 6.16 10.95 -1.25
C LEU A 42 6.62 12.39 -0.97
N LYS A 43 6.27 13.30 -1.87
CA LYS A 43 6.66 14.71 -1.76
C LYS A 43 5.45 15.57 -1.39
N GLY A 44 5.70 16.80 -0.94
CA GLY A 44 4.67 17.77 -0.63
C GLY A 44 3.93 17.43 0.65
N GLU A 45 2.61 17.58 0.61
CA GLU A 45 1.76 17.34 1.78
C GLU A 45 1.72 15.88 2.23
N PHE A 46 2.14 14.96 1.36
CA PHE A 46 2.17 13.52 1.67
C PHE A 46 3.55 13.02 2.06
N ARG A 47 4.47 13.90 2.43
CA ARG A 47 5.86 13.55 2.68
C ARG A 47 6.11 12.52 3.79
N ASP A 48 5.12 12.33 4.67
CA ASP A 48 5.22 11.33 5.74
C ASP A 48 4.81 9.93 5.29
N LEU A 49 4.29 9.83 4.08
CA LEU A 49 3.82 8.56 3.52
C LEU A 49 4.86 7.98 2.58
N ARG A 50 4.83 6.66 2.45
CA ARG A 50 5.66 5.95 1.49
C ARG A 50 4.79 5.31 0.42
N SER A 51 5.34 5.16 -0.77
CA SER A 51 4.71 4.48 -1.89
C SER A 51 5.54 3.27 -2.27
N PHE A 52 4.93 2.08 -2.22
CA PHE A 52 5.57 0.85 -2.65
C PHE A 52 4.95 0.41 -3.96
N ARG A 53 5.79 0.26 -5.00
CA ARG A 53 5.32 -0.17 -6.32
C ARG A 53 5.22 -1.70 -6.38
N TYR A 54 4.12 -2.18 -6.93
CA TYR A 54 3.96 -3.59 -7.23
C TYR A 54 3.17 -3.72 -8.53
N SER A 55 3.02 -4.92 -9.06
CA SER A 55 2.29 -5.10 -10.31
C SER A 55 1.26 -6.23 -10.20
N VAL A 56 0.20 -6.08 -11.00
CA VAL A 56 -0.84 -7.07 -11.14
C VAL A 56 -1.00 -7.33 -12.64
N LYS A 57 -0.62 -8.52 -13.09
CA LYS A 57 -0.67 -8.89 -14.51
C LYS A 57 0.00 -7.85 -15.42
N GLY A 58 1.16 -7.37 -15.00
CA GLY A 58 1.91 -6.38 -15.76
C GLY A 58 1.46 -4.93 -15.60
N GLN A 59 0.37 -4.68 -14.88
CA GLN A 59 -0.10 -3.33 -14.61
C GLN A 59 0.47 -2.82 -13.30
N SER A 60 1.00 -1.60 -13.34
CA SER A 60 1.60 -0.98 -12.18
C SER A 60 0.55 -0.55 -11.14
N ARG A 61 0.83 -0.84 -9.89
CA ARG A 61 0.03 -0.45 -8.74
C ARG A 61 0.93 0.16 -7.68
N ARG A 62 0.34 0.95 -6.79
CA ARG A 62 1.06 1.52 -5.66
C ARG A 62 0.29 1.27 -4.37
N LEU A 63 1.05 0.97 -3.33
CA LEU A 63 0.54 0.79 -1.98
C LEU A 63 1.07 1.95 -1.15
N ILE A 64 0.17 2.74 -0.60
CA ILE A 64 0.53 3.93 0.19
C ILE A 64 0.42 3.57 1.67
N TYR A 65 1.49 3.82 2.39
CA TYR A 65 1.56 3.44 3.80
C TYR A 65 2.46 4.38 4.59
N LYS A 66 2.36 4.29 5.90
CA LYS A 66 3.19 5.04 6.82
C LYS A 66 3.80 4.06 7.82
N THR A 67 5.03 4.32 8.23
CA THR A 67 5.70 3.50 9.24
C THR A 67 6.09 4.33 10.44
N ASP A 68 6.08 3.70 11.60
CA ASP A 68 6.73 4.23 12.78
C ASP A 68 7.52 3.10 13.44
N ARG A 69 7.97 3.28 14.68
CA ARG A 69 8.82 2.30 15.36
C ARG A 69 8.16 0.94 15.57
N THR A 70 6.85 0.93 15.70
CA THR A 70 6.12 -0.27 16.13
C THR A 70 5.05 -0.72 15.17
N SER A 71 4.72 0.10 14.15
CA SER A 71 3.60 -0.23 13.27
C SER A 71 3.79 0.21 11.84
N VAL A 72 3.04 -0.45 10.96
CA VAL A 72 2.86 -0.07 9.56
C VAL A 72 1.37 0.22 9.39
N THR A 73 1.03 1.40 8.91
CA THR A 73 -0.35 1.80 8.66
C THR A 73 -0.60 1.87 7.16
N LEU A 74 -1.56 1.08 6.67
CA LEU A 74 -1.91 1.02 5.26
C LEU A 74 -3.02 2.03 4.96
N PHE A 75 -2.75 2.94 4.03
CA PHE A 75 -3.68 4.04 3.69
C PHE A 75 -4.51 3.76 2.45
N SER A 76 -3.87 3.36 1.36
CA SER A 76 -4.58 3.09 0.12
C SER A 76 -3.71 2.29 -0.84
N PHE A 77 -4.31 1.81 -1.92
CA PHE A 77 -3.60 1.14 -2.99
C PHE A 77 -4.40 1.31 -4.28
N GLY A 78 -3.73 1.10 -5.41
CA GLY A 78 -4.38 1.16 -6.71
C GLY A 78 -3.44 1.65 -7.78
N PRO A 79 -3.97 1.96 -8.98
CA PRO A 79 -3.19 2.55 -10.04
C PRO A 79 -2.61 3.89 -9.57
N ARG A 80 -1.50 4.31 -10.17
CA ARG A 80 -0.85 5.56 -9.81
C ARG A 80 -1.81 6.75 -9.81
N GLU A 81 -2.69 6.81 -10.80
CA GLU A 81 -3.62 7.90 -10.93
C GLU A 81 -4.76 7.77 -9.93
N GLY A 82 -5.04 8.85 -9.21
CA GLY A 82 -6.19 8.93 -8.32
C GLY A 82 -6.00 8.40 -6.92
N ILE A 83 -4.92 7.71 -6.60
CA ILE A 83 -4.75 7.14 -5.25
C ILE A 83 -4.48 8.20 -4.19
N TYR A 84 -4.08 9.39 -4.60
CA TYR A 84 -3.83 10.52 -3.69
C TYR A 84 -5.01 11.49 -3.60
N LYS A 85 -6.07 11.22 -4.33
CA LYS A 85 -7.22 12.12 -4.39
C LYS A 85 -8.29 11.72 -3.40
#